data_984df49208ce547d17a79e99d6c5df48
#
_entry.id   984df49208ce547d17a79e99d6c5df48
#
_cell.length_a   1.000
_cell.length_b   1.000
_cell.length_c   1.000
_cell.angle_alpha   90.00
_cell.angle_beta   90.00
_cell.angle_gamma   90.00
#
_symmetry.space_group_name_H-M   'P 1'
#
loop_
_entity.id
_entity.type
_entity.pdbx_description
1 polymer ?
#
loop_
_entity_poly.entity_id
_entity_poly.type
_entity_poly.pdbx_seq_one_letter_code
_entity_poly.pdbx_strand_id
1 'polypeptide(L)'
;MLYHHHDHIPITCAIHSDGSRVTQKILGMGLDGFIIHNSPSTVLKIPKLYARVLPDWTTEPESENQYANDLSGEKAIYERLQGVPGVAKYLGATKDGLLLQYYGNGSLEDHLKNNPLPEWQQRMDWILLIIDVYAACHAKRVLVFDIALRNLLLADDLTIRAIDFANSGLHPLEETGELKEEGYTAMIDVLHVTNIIYSLLAWKKFQVDCVQEDEWPDAEQVPSTVDLPLGDVIAKSWSRQFKTLDELRDVIASSMPEGPANT
;
A
#
# COMPACT_ATOMS: atom_id res chain seq x y z
N MET A 1 -24.95 45.22 21.58
CA MET A 1 -25.47 44.01 20.92
C MET A 1 -24.32 43.31 20.26
N LEU A 2 -23.79 42.27 20.92
CA LEU A 2 -22.72 41.43 20.39
C LEU A 2 -23.37 40.27 19.63
N TYR A 3 -23.32 40.29 18.31
CA TYR A 3 -23.70 39.15 17.49
C TYR A 3 -22.57 38.10 17.61
N HIS A 4 -22.80 37.04 18.38
CA HIS A 4 -22.00 35.83 18.28
C HIS A 4 -22.32 35.15 16.94
N HIS A 5 -21.45 35.32 15.95
CA HIS A 5 -21.38 34.42 14.82
C HIS A 5 -20.93 33.05 15.37
N HIS A 6 -21.86 32.14 15.58
CA HIS A 6 -21.55 30.74 15.61
C HIS A 6 -21.15 30.37 14.18
N ASP A 7 -19.87 30.28 13.93
CA ASP A 7 -19.34 29.65 12.72
C ASP A 7 -19.81 28.20 12.72
N HIS A 8 -20.93 27.96 12.02
CA HIS A 8 -21.38 26.60 11.75
C HIS A 8 -20.34 25.98 10.81
N ILE A 9 -19.51 25.09 11.36
CA ILE A 9 -18.65 24.24 10.54
C ILE A 9 -19.59 23.47 9.58
N PRO A 10 -19.47 23.65 8.26
CA PRO A 10 -20.34 22.99 7.32
C PRO A 10 -20.21 21.48 7.49
N ILE A 11 -21.32 20.78 7.61
CA ILE A 11 -21.35 19.33 7.66
C ILE A 11 -21.09 18.86 6.23
N THR A 12 -20.05 18.05 6.04
CA THR A 12 -19.74 17.40 4.76
C THR A 12 -20.05 15.91 4.83
N CYS A 13 -20.36 15.30 3.69
CA CYS A 13 -20.53 13.86 3.55
C CYS A 13 -19.85 13.36 2.28
N ALA A 14 -19.44 12.09 2.29
CA ALA A 14 -18.96 11.41 1.09
C ALA A 14 -20.12 11.17 0.12
N ILE A 15 -19.84 11.33 -1.19
CA ILE A 15 -20.81 11.10 -2.26
C ILE A 15 -20.25 10.18 -3.33
N HIS A 16 -21.13 9.51 -4.05
CA HIS A 16 -20.82 8.81 -5.30
C HIS A 16 -20.65 9.78 -6.46
N SER A 17 -20.15 9.32 -7.59
CA SER A 17 -19.95 10.13 -8.79
C SER A 17 -21.27 10.70 -9.37
N ASP A 18 -22.41 10.10 -9.05
CA ASP A 18 -23.74 10.60 -9.43
C ASP A 18 -24.32 11.63 -8.44
N GLY A 19 -23.55 12.03 -7.42
CA GLY A 19 -23.95 12.98 -6.39
C GLY A 19 -24.77 12.37 -5.23
N SER A 20 -25.13 11.09 -5.29
CA SER A 20 -25.84 10.42 -4.20
C SER A 20 -24.92 10.22 -2.99
N ARG A 21 -25.47 10.28 -1.77
CA ARG A 21 -24.68 10.08 -0.54
C ARG A 21 -24.20 8.65 -0.43
N VAL A 22 -22.96 8.48 0.03
CA VAL A 22 -22.44 7.19 0.47
C VAL A 22 -23.12 6.82 1.77
N THR A 23 -23.90 5.75 1.75
CA THR A 23 -24.61 5.20 2.93
C THR A 23 -23.97 3.91 3.44
N GLN A 24 -23.10 3.31 2.66
CA GLN A 24 -22.37 2.12 3.02
C GLN A 24 -21.32 2.44 4.10
N LYS A 25 -20.95 1.41 4.88
CA LYS A 25 -19.86 1.54 5.85
C LYS A 25 -18.55 1.86 5.13
N ILE A 26 -17.94 2.99 5.46
CA ILE A 26 -16.58 3.32 5.04
C ILE A 26 -15.62 2.49 5.89
N LEU A 27 -14.79 1.67 5.25
CA LEU A 27 -13.79 0.80 5.88
C LEU A 27 -12.40 1.44 5.90
N GLY A 28 -12.14 2.34 4.96
CA GLY A 28 -10.87 3.05 4.84
C GLY A 28 -11.00 4.32 4.02
N MET A 29 -10.05 5.22 4.23
CA MET A 29 -9.94 6.48 3.49
C MET A 29 -8.48 6.67 3.12
N GLY A 30 -8.20 6.66 1.83
CA GLY A 30 -6.91 6.97 1.25
C GLY A 30 -6.81 8.43 0.80
N LEU A 31 -5.71 8.75 0.12
CA LEU A 31 -5.53 10.05 -0.51
C LEU A 31 -6.56 10.25 -1.62
N ASP A 32 -6.74 9.25 -2.48
CA ASP A 32 -7.51 9.34 -3.72
C ASP A 32 -8.92 8.75 -3.64
N GLY A 33 -9.26 8.00 -2.59
CA GLY A 33 -10.54 7.30 -2.55
C GLY A 33 -11.02 6.87 -1.17
N PHE A 34 -12.30 6.50 -1.13
CA PHE A 34 -12.90 5.78 -0.03
C PHE A 34 -13.00 4.30 -0.35
N ILE A 35 -12.75 3.46 0.64
CA ILE A 35 -13.06 2.03 0.58
C ILE A 35 -14.36 1.81 1.33
N ILE A 36 -15.41 1.42 0.60
CA ILE A 36 -16.73 1.16 1.18
C ILE A 36 -17.06 -0.33 1.14
N HIS A 37 -17.79 -0.77 2.16
CA HIS A 37 -18.28 -2.15 2.22
C HIS A 37 -19.37 -2.35 1.17
N ASN A 38 -19.14 -3.28 0.23
CA ASN A 38 -20.09 -3.55 -0.84
C ASN A 38 -20.91 -4.84 -0.59
N SER A 39 -20.23 -5.91 -0.13
CA SER A 39 -20.86 -7.18 0.24
C SER A 39 -19.99 -7.90 1.29
N PRO A 40 -20.43 -9.04 1.86
CA PRO A 40 -19.59 -9.79 2.80
C PRO A 40 -18.21 -10.19 2.27
N SER A 41 -18.04 -10.29 0.95
CA SER A 41 -16.80 -10.72 0.30
C SER A 41 -16.16 -9.66 -0.57
N THR A 42 -16.76 -8.45 -0.69
CA THR A 42 -16.25 -7.42 -1.61
C THR A 42 -16.29 -6.03 -1.01
N VAL A 43 -15.34 -5.20 -1.44
CA VAL A 43 -15.30 -3.76 -1.20
C VAL A 43 -15.32 -3.01 -2.52
N LEU A 44 -15.74 -1.77 -2.47
CA LEU A 44 -15.67 -0.85 -3.60
C LEU A 44 -14.76 0.32 -3.23
N LYS A 45 -13.70 0.55 -4.02
CA LYS A 45 -12.91 1.78 -3.94
C LYS A 45 -13.54 2.79 -4.87
N ILE A 46 -14.03 3.90 -4.29
CA ILE A 46 -14.69 4.99 -5.03
C ILE A 46 -13.83 6.25 -4.95
N PRO A 47 -13.92 7.18 -5.92
CA PRO A 47 -13.24 8.46 -5.84
C PRO A 47 -13.58 9.21 -4.57
N LYS A 48 -12.65 10.01 -4.07
CA LYS A 48 -12.80 10.80 -2.84
C LYS A 48 -13.58 12.08 -3.12
N LEU A 49 -14.89 11.95 -3.18
CA LEU A 49 -15.79 13.05 -3.47
C LEU A 49 -16.58 13.45 -2.21
N TYR A 50 -16.79 14.76 -2.03
CA TYR A 50 -17.51 15.32 -0.91
C TYR A 50 -18.66 16.22 -1.38
N ALA A 51 -19.66 16.30 -0.54
CA ALA A 51 -20.72 17.30 -0.67
C ALA A 51 -21.00 17.99 0.67
N ARG A 52 -21.33 19.27 0.61
CA ARG A 52 -21.86 20.03 1.74
C ARG A 52 -23.30 19.63 1.98
N VAL A 53 -23.68 19.43 3.23
CA VAL A 53 -25.05 19.19 3.64
C VAL A 53 -25.71 20.52 3.93
N LEU A 54 -26.78 20.84 3.20
CA LEU A 54 -27.55 22.07 3.36
C LEU A 54 -28.59 21.93 4.49
N PRO A 55 -29.15 23.05 5.01
CA PRO A 55 -30.11 23.02 6.12
C PRO A 55 -31.39 22.20 5.84
N ASP A 56 -31.76 22.05 4.58
CA ASP A 56 -32.90 21.24 4.13
C ASP A 56 -32.53 19.76 3.90
N TRP A 57 -31.30 19.36 4.31
CA TRP A 57 -30.75 18.04 4.15
C TRP A 57 -30.45 17.62 2.70
N THR A 58 -30.57 18.52 1.74
CA THR A 58 -30.01 18.29 0.40
C THR A 58 -28.47 18.38 0.40
N THR A 59 -27.83 17.99 -0.68
CA THR A 59 -26.37 18.05 -0.82
C THR A 59 -25.94 18.89 -2.00
N GLU A 60 -24.87 19.65 -1.83
CA GLU A 60 -24.21 20.42 -2.88
C GLU A 60 -22.76 19.89 -3.01
N PRO A 61 -22.36 19.34 -4.17
CA PRO A 61 -20.98 18.88 -4.38
C PRO A 61 -19.95 19.96 -4.12
N GLU A 62 -18.85 19.61 -3.46
CA GLU A 62 -17.74 20.54 -3.24
C GLU A 62 -16.98 20.80 -4.55
N SER A 63 -16.49 22.04 -4.70
CA SER A 63 -15.75 22.48 -5.92
C SER A 63 -14.45 21.71 -6.09
N GLU A 64 -13.81 21.29 -5.00
CA GLU A 64 -12.57 20.54 -4.97
C GLU A 64 -12.70 19.16 -5.61
N ASN A 65 -13.92 18.62 -5.74
CA ASN A 65 -14.17 17.34 -6.42
C ASN A 65 -13.66 17.31 -7.87
N GLN A 66 -13.53 18.47 -8.51
CA GLN A 66 -12.97 18.55 -9.87
C GLN A 66 -11.51 18.08 -9.96
N TYR A 67 -10.79 18.04 -8.83
CA TYR A 67 -9.40 17.57 -8.73
C TYR A 67 -9.31 16.14 -8.21
N ALA A 68 -10.44 15.48 -7.95
CA ALA A 68 -10.43 14.11 -7.45
C ALA A 68 -9.93 13.14 -8.52
N ASN A 69 -9.13 12.17 -8.11
CA ASN A 69 -8.66 11.09 -8.98
C ASN A 69 -9.83 10.20 -9.42
N ASP A 70 -9.95 9.91 -10.69
CA ASP A 70 -10.99 9.06 -11.28
C ASP A 70 -10.72 7.57 -11.15
N LEU A 71 -9.60 7.20 -10.54
CA LEU A 71 -9.11 5.83 -10.33
C LEU A 71 -8.77 5.07 -11.65
N SER A 72 -8.73 5.74 -12.79
CA SER A 72 -8.42 5.08 -14.08
C SER A 72 -7.01 4.54 -14.16
N GLY A 73 -6.03 5.25 -13.59
CA GLY A 73 -4.64 4.82 -13.48
C GLY A 73 -4.53 3.56 -12.62
N GLU A 74 -5.10 3.56 -11.43
CA GLU A 74 -5.09 2.41 -10.53
C GLU A 74 -5.81 1.20 -11.13
N LYS A 75 -6.93 1.43 -11.84
CA LYS A 75 -7.64 0.39 -12.59
C LYS A 75 -6.71 -0.30 -13.60
N ALA A 76 -6.00 0.47 -14.41
CA ALA A 76 -5.09 -0.07 -15.43
C ALA A 76 -3.98 -0.91 -14.81
N ILE A 77 -3.50 -0.52 -13.61
CA ILE A 77 -2.50 -1.29 -12.87
C ILE A 77 -3.07 -2.60 -12.34
N TYR A 78 -4.27 -2.59 -11.72
CA TYR A 78 -4.91 -3.84 -11.31
C TYR A 78 -5.17 -4.79 -12.49
N GLU A 79 -5.56 -4.27 -13.65
CA GLU A 79 -5.72 -5.08 -14.88
C GLU A 79 -4.38 -5.67 -15.33
N ARG A 80 -3.28 -4.91 -15.27
CA ARG A 80 -1.91 -5.36 -15.58
C ARG A 80 -1.43 -6.44 -14.61
N LEU A 81 -1.74 -6.29 -13.33
CA LEU A 81 -1.31 -7.19 -12.25
C LEU A 81 -2.26 -8.36 -12.03
N GLN A 82 -3.32 -8.50 -12.81
CA GLN A 82 -4.28 -9.58 -12.65
C GLN A 82 -3.59 -10.95 -12.71
N GLY A 83 -3.88 -11.80 -11.70
CA GLY A 83 -3.28 -13.13 -11.57
C GLY A 83 -1.89 -13.17 -10.93
N VAL A 84 -1.30 -12.02 -10.57
CA VAL A 84 -0.05 -11.99 -9.77
C VAL A 84 -0.36 -12.49 -8.35
N PRO A 85 0.30 -13.55 -7.88
CA PRO A 85 0.13 -14.04 -6.52
C PRO A 85 0.48 -12.95 -5.50
N GLY A 86 -0.32 -12.78 -4.45
CA GLY A 86 -0.09 -11.78 -3.42
C GLY A 86 -0.58 -10.36 -3.75
N VAL A 87 -1.05 -10.09 -4.96
CA VAL A 87 -1.82 -8.88 -5.27
C VAL A 87 -3.28 -9.10 -4.91
N ALA A 88 -3.94 -8.09 -4.35
CA ALA A 88 -5.36 -8.15 -4.02
C ALA A 88 -6.20 -8.41 -5.28
N LYS A 89 -7.21 -9.27 -5.14
CA LYS A 89 -8.01 -9.69 -6.28
C LYS A 89 -8.92 -8.55 -6.76
N TYR A 90 -8.64 -8.06 -7.96
CA TYR A 90 -9.50 -7.16 -8.70
C TYR A 90 -10.62 -7.95 -9.35
N LEU A 91 -11.86 -7.54 -9.13
CA LEU A 91 -13.07 -8.21 -9.61
C LEU A 91 -13.74 -7.47 -10.78
N GLY A 92 -13.27 -6.26 -11.07
CA GLY A 92 -13.76 -5.43 -12.16
C GLY A 92 -14.03 -4.00 -11.75
N ALA A 93 -14.43 -3.17 -12.71
CA ALA A 93 -14.88 -1.81 -12.45
C ALA A 93 -16.41 -1.73 -12.50
N THR A 94 -16.98 -0.81 -11.72
CA THR A 94 -18.39 -0.41 -11.78
C THR A 94 -18.47 1.05 -12.22
N LYS A 95 -19.68 1.59 -12.38
CA LYS A 95 -19.87 3.02 -12.61
C LYS A 95 -19.34 3.90 -11.47
N ASP A 96 -19.24 3.36 -10.26
CA ASP A 96 -18.89 4.09 -9.05
C ASP A 96 -17.42 3.91 -8.65
N GLY A 97 -16.69 2.90 -9.19
CA GLY A 97 -15.29 2.66 -8.84
C GLY A 97 -14.80 1.24 -9.07
N LEU A 98 -13.77 0.84 -8.33
CA LEU A 98 -13.08 -0.45 -8.46
C LEU A 98 -13.63 -1.47 -7.47
N LEU A 99 -14.09 -2.61 -7.97
CA LEU A 99 -14.57 -3.72 -7.16
C LEU A 99 -13.40 -4.65 -6.82
N LEU A 100 -13.13 -4.81 -5.52
CA LEU A 100 -12.04 -5.62 -4.99
C LEU A 100 -12.57 -6.67 -4.02
N GLN A 101 -11.82 -7.76 -3.85
CA GLN A 101 -12.10 -8.74 -2.80
C GLN A 101 -11.89 -8.10 -1.43
N TYR A 102 -12.78 -8.39 -0.48
CA TYR A 102 -12.65 -7.97 0.91
C TYR A 102 -11.72 -8.92 1.68
N TYR A 103 -10.81 -8.37 2.50
CA TYR A 103 -9.92 -9.09 3.40
C TYR A 103 -10.14 -8.60 4.82
N GLY A 104 -10.77 -9.44 5.64
CA GLY A 104 -11.31 -9.04 6.96
C GLY A 104 -10.29 -8.94 8.08
N ASN A 105 -9.08 -9.50 7.92
CA ASN A 105 -8.03 -9.51 8.95
C ASN A 105 -7.25 -8.19 9.08
N GLY A 106 -7.61 -7.18 8.27
CA GLY A 106 -6.98 -5.86 8.32
C GLY A 106 -5.59 -5.83 7.69
N SER A 107 -4.86 -4.74 7.97
CA SER A 107 -3.52 -4.53 7.44
C SER A 107 -2.44 -5.22 8.29
N LEU A 108 -1.29 -5.46 7.66
CA LEU A 108 -0.10 -5.95 8.36
C LEU A 108 0.38 -4.92 9.41
N GLU A 109 0.13 -3.63 9.19
CA GLU A 109 0.37 -2.58 10.19
C GLU A 109 -0.49 -2.76 11.43
N ASP A 110 -1.80 -3.00 11.26
CA ASP A 110 -2.72 -3.26 12.36
C ASP A 110 -2.36 -4.56 13.07
N HIS A 111 -1.96 -5.57 12.31
CA HIS A 111 -1.54 -6.86 12.87
C HIS A 111 -0.29 -6.71 13.75
N LEU A 112 0.72 -6.01 13.26
CA LEU A 112 1.96 -5.71 14.00
C LEU A 112 1.66 -4.94 15.30
N LYS A 113 0.74 -3.99 15.26
CA LYS A 113 0.36 -3.16 16.41
C LYS A 113 -0.40 -3.93 17.49
N ASN A 114 -1.26 -4.87 17.08
CA ASN A 114 -2.26 -5.46 17.96
C ASN A 114 -1.97 -6.93 18.36
N ASN A 115 -0.94 -7.55 17.78
CA ASN A 115 -0.62 -8.96 18.02
C ASN A 115 0.82 -9.12 18.53
N PRO A 116 1.10 -10.20 19.28
CA PRO A 116 2.46 -10.53 19.66
C PRO A 116 3.32 -10.90 18.44
N LEU A 117 4.63 -10.92 18.64
CA LEU A 117 5.60 -11.35 17.64
C LEU A 117 5.26 -12.77 17.13
N PRO A 118 5.01 -12.95 15.82
CA PRO A 118 4.75 -14.27 15.24
C PRO A 118 6.01 -15.15 15.21
N GLU A 119 5.77 -16.45 15.02
CA GLU A 119 6.84 -17.41 14.79
C GLU A 119 7.75 -16.97 13.64
N TRP A 120 9.03 -17.39 13.74
CA TRP A 120 10.05 -17.04 12.73
C TRP A 120 9.62 -17.38 11.30
N GLN A 121 9.10 -18.61 11.11
CA GLN A 121 8.68 -19.08 9.79
C GLN A 121 7.60 -18.18 9.17
N GLN A 122 6.58 -17.80 9.95
CA GLN A 122 5.52 -16.93 9.47
C GLN A 122 6.05 -15.57 9.01
N ARG A 123 7.00 -14.99 9.74
CA ARG A 123 7.63 -13.71 9.34
C ARG A 123 8.44 -13.85 8.08
N MET A 124 9.18 -14.96 7.92
CA MET A 124 9.95 -15.24 6.72
C MET A 124 9.05 -15.49 5.50
N ASP A 125 7.94 -16.21 5.68
CA ASP A 125 6.94 -16.43 4.62
C ASP A 125 6.36 -15.10 4.14
N TRP A 126 6.05 -14.17 5.05
CA TRP A 126 5.61 -12.83 4.69
C TRP A 126 6.71 -12.04 3.95
N ILE A 127 7.94 -12.04 4.46
CA ILE A 127 9.07 -11.32 3.85
C ILE A 127 9.29 -11.79 2.42
N LEU A 128 9.39 -13.10 2.21
CA LEU A 128 9.61 -13.64 0.87
C LEU A 128 8.43 -13.34 -0.07
N LEU A 129 7.19 -13.51 0.40
CA LEU A 129 6.02 -13.20 -0.41
C LEU A 129 5.94 -11.72 -0.78
N ILE A 130 6.28 -10.80 0.15
CA ILE A 130 6.30 -9.35 -0.12
C ILE A 130 7.32 -9.02 -1.21
N ILE A 131 8.52 -9.57 -1.12
CA ILE A 131 9.55 -9.38 -2.15
C ILE A 131 9.06 -9.93 -3.50
N ASP A 132 8.52 -11.15 -3.52
CA ASP A 132 8.02 -11.80 -4.75
C ASP A 132 6.87 -11.01 -5.41
N VAL A 133 5.95 -10.45 -4.61
CA VAL A 133 4.84 -9.61 -5.12
C VAL A 133 5.38 -8.38 -5.84
N TYR A 134 6.27 -7.62 -5.21
CA TYR A 134 6.77 -6.38 -5.79
C TYR A 134 7.80 -6.63 -6.91
N ALA A 135 8.59 -7.70 -6.85
CA ALA A 135 9.39 -8.14 -7.99
C ALA A 135 8.50 -8.49 -9.21
N ALA A 136 7.37 -9.16 -8.98
CA ALA A 136 6.40 -9.42 -10.04
C ALA A 136 5.73 -8.13 -10.58
N CYS A 137 5.52 -7.10 -9.74
CA CYS A 137 5.09 -5.78 -10.21
C CYS A 137 6.14 -5.18 -11.16
N HIS A 138 7.41 -5.19 -10.78
CA HIS A 138 8.50 -4.70 -11.64
C HIS A 138 8.61 -5.49 -12.95
N ALA A 139 8.47 -6.83 -12.91
CA ALA A 139 8.44 -7.67 -14.10
C ALA A 139 7.26 -7.35 -15.04
N LYS A 140 6.16 -6.82 -14.48
CA LYS A 140 4.99 -6.30 -15.21
C LYS A 140 5.11 -4.80 -15.56
N ARG A 141 6.30 -4.21 -15.37
CA ARG A 141 6.57 -2.80 -15.67
C ARG A 141 5.71 -1.83 -14.85
N VAL A 142 5.47 -2.17 -13.58
CA VAL A 142 4.80 -1.33 -12.59
C VAL A 142 5.79 -0.94 -11.50
N LEU A 143 6.02 0.37 -11.32
CA LEU A 143 6.81 0.95 -10.23
C LEU A 143 5.83 1.43 -9.15
N VAL A 144 5.98 0.98 -7.90
CA VAL A 144 4.87 1.07 -6.93
C VAL A 144 4.91 2.34 -6.08
N PHE A 145 6.09 2.81 -5.67
CA PHE A 145 6.35 4.02 -4.85
C PHE A 145 5.79 4.00 -3.43
N ASP A 146 4.57 3.55 -3.19
CA ASP A 146 3.93 3.56 -1.88
C ASP A 146 3.82 2.15 -1.26
N ILE A 147 4.97 1.50 -1.10
CA ILE A 147 5.06 0.19 -0.43
C ILE A 147 5.14 0.41 1.09
N ALA A 148 4.08 0.06 1.81
CA ALA A 148 3.98 0.25 3.25
C ALA A 148 3.16 -0.86 3.92
N LEU A 149 3.38 -1.07 5.23
CA LEU A 149 2.64 -2.09 6.02
C LEU A 149 1.12 -1.90 5.96
N ARG A 150 0.64 -0.64 5.84
CA ARG A 150 -0.79 -0.33 5.72
C ARG A 150 -1.40 -0.81 4.39
N ASN A 151 -0.58 -0.95 3.36
CA ASN A 151 -0.97 -1.37 2.01
C ASN A 151 -0.81 -2.87 1.77
N LEU A 152 -0.59 -3.64 2.85
CA LEU A 152 -0.50 -5.09 2.87
C LEU A 152 -1.61 -5.66 3.76
N LEU A 153 -2.65 -6.22 3.15
CA LEU A 153 -3.74 -6.86 3.89
C LEU A 153 -3.44 -8.33 4.15
N LEU A 154 -4.06 -8.88 5.18
CA LEU A 154 -3.99 -10.30 5.52
C LEU A 154 -5.27 -11.01 5.07
N ALA A 155 -5.11 -12.03 4.23
CA ALA A 155 -6.19 -12.96 3.87
C ALA A 155 -6.53 -13.89 5.04
N ASP A 156 -7.59 -14.70 4.91
CA ASP A 156 -8.05 -15.60 5.96
C ASP A 156 -6.99 -16.64 6.37
N ASP A 157 -6.12 -17.02 5.44
CA ASP A 157 -4.98 -17.91 5.65
C ASP A 157 -3.70 -17.19 6.11
N LEU A 158 -3.82 -15.91 6.48
CA LEU A 158 -2.74 -14.99 6.85
C LEU A 158 -1.70 -14.75 5.75
N THR A 159 -1.99 -15.07 4.49
CA THR A 159 -1.14 -14.65 3.38
C THR A 159 -1.34 -13.17 3.04
N ILE A 160 -0.28 -12.55 2.51
CA ILE A 160 -0.28 -11.12 2.16
C ILE A 160 -1.08 -10.86 0.89
N ARG A 161 -1.74 -9.69 0.87
CA ARG A 161 -2.39 -9.10 -0.31
C ARG A 161 -2.01 -7.63 -0.41
N ALA A 162 -1.18 -7.30 -1.40
CA ALA A 162 -0.82 -5.91 -1.72
C ALA A 162 -2.01 -5.18 -2.34
N ILE A 163 -2.25 -3.97 -1.87
CA ILE A 163 -3.34 -3.07 -2.30
C ILE A 163 -2.80 -1.67 -2.54
N ASP A 164 -3.68 -0.80 -3.07
CA ASP A 164 -3.47 0.64 -3.21
C ASP A 164 -2.30 0.99 -4.15
N PHE A 165 -2.55 0.88 -5.43
CA PHE A 165 -1.61 1.22 -6.50
C PHE A 165 -1.86 2.61 -7.09
N ALA A 166 -2.56 3.51 -6.35
CA ALA A 166 -2.92 4.83 -6.86
C ALA A 166 -1.71 5.70 -7.20
N ASN A 167 -0.61 5.56 -6.45
CA ASN A 167 0.64 6.31 -6.68
C ASN A 167 1.62 5.59 -7.62
N SER A 168 1.23 4.47 -8.23
CA SER A 168 2.15 3.63 -9.00
C SER A 168 2.29 4.10 -10.44
N GLY A 169 3.50 3.99 -10.98
CA GLY A 169 3.82 4.23 -12.38
C GLY A 169 3.58 2.99 -13.24
N LEU A 170 2.87 3.16 -14.36
CA LEU A 170 2.59 2.10 -15.33
C LEU A 170 3.35 2.35 -16.63
N HIS A 171 4.34 1.50 -16.94
CA HIS A 171 5.19 1.62 -18.11
C HIS A 171 4.80 0.64 -19.22
N PRO A 172 5.11 0.95 -20.51
CA PRO A 172 4.88 0.02 -21.61
C PRO A 172 5.65 -1.29 -21.43
N LEU A 173 5.01 -2.43 -21.75
CA LEU A 173 5.64 -3.76 -21.61
C LEU A 173 6.81 -3.95 -22.57
N GLU A 174 6.77 -3.27 -23.72
CA GLU A 174 7.75 -3.37 -24.80
C GLU A 174 9.04 -2.60 -24.46
N GLU A 175 9.00 -1.68 -23.51
CA GLU A 175 10.18 -0.95 -23.09
C GLU A 175 11.18 -1.87 -22.40
N THR A 176 12.40 -1.86 -22.91
CA THR A 176 13.54 -2.54 -22.32
C THR A 176 14.42 -1.53 -21.59
N GLY A 177 14.96 -1.90 -20.44
CA GLY A 177 15.83 -1.03 -19.66
C GLY A 177 15.28 -0.79 -18.25
N GLU A 178 15.96 0.09 -17.55
CA GLU A 178 15.67 0.39 -16.17
C GLU A 178 14.26 1.01 -16.01
N LEU A 179 13.55 0.56 -14.98
CA LEU A 179 12.24 1.09 -14.61
C LEU A 179 12.45 2.43 -13.90
N LYS A 180 11.99 3.53 -14.51
CA LYS A 180 12.19 4.91 -14.03
C LYS A 180 10.94 5.75 -14.20
N GLU A 181 10.67 6.60 -13.23
CA GLU A 181 9.62 7.63 -13.30
C GLU A 181 10.04 8.86 -12.52
N GLU A 182 9.93 10.05 -13.09
CA GLU A 182 10.25 11.34 -12.46
C GLU A 182 11.63 11.40 -11.78
N GLY A 183 12.63 10.67 -12.30
CA GLY A 183 13.97 10.59 -11.72
C GLY A 183 14.19 9.45 -10.73
N TYR A 184 13.13 8.81 -10.27
CA TYR A 184 13.21 7.65 -9.37
C TYR A 184 13.32 6.34 -10.15
N THR A 185 14.01 5.36 -9.56
CA THR A 185 14.17 4.02 -10.12
C THR A 185 13.52 2.97 -9.22
N ALA A 186 13.52 1.71 -9.65
CA ALA A 186 13.04 0.58 -8.84
C ALA A 186 13.74 0.45 -7.45
N MET A 187 14.86 1.15 -7.25
CA MET A 187 15.54 1.17 -5.95
C MET A 187 14.70 1.79 -4.83
N ILE A 188 13.74 2.67 -5.15
CA ILE A 188 12.83 3.22 -4.15
C ILE A 188 11.92 2.11 -3.56
N ASP A 189 11.42 1.23 -4.40
CA ASP A 189 10.62 0.10 -3.96
C ASP A 189 11.48 -0.90 -3.14
N VAL A 190 12.77 -1.06 -3.48
CA VAL A 190 13.72 -1.85 -2.68
C VAL A 190 13.88 -1.23 -1.29
N LEU A 191 14.03 0.09 -1.18
CA LEU A 191 14.07 0.81 0.10
C LEU A 191 12.82 0.54 0.93
N HIS A 192 11.64 0.71 0.34
CA HIS A 192 10.36 0.55 1.03
C HIS A 192 10.14 -0.91 1.47
N VAL A 193 10.45 -1.88 0.63
CA VAL A 193 10.41 -3.31 1.01
C VAL A 193 11.39 -3.59 2.17
N THR A 194 12.59 -2.99 2.15
CA THR A 194 13.56 -3.13 3.25
C THR A 194 13.03 -2.57 4.57
N ASN A 195 12.31 -1.44 4.54
CA ASN A 195 11.65 -0.89 5.73
C ASN A 195 10.63 -1.87 6.33
N ILE A 196 9.90 -2.59 5.46
CA ILE A 196 8.94 -3.62 5.90
C ILE A 196 9.68 -4.82 6.48
N ILE A 197 10.76 -5.29 5.84
CA ILE A 197 11.59 -6.40 6.34
C ILE A 197 12.10 -6.07 7.74
N TYR A 198 12.68 -4.87 7.92
CA TYR A 198 13.09 -4.41 9.24
C TYR A 198 11.93 -4.43 10.24
N SER A 199 10.77 -3.89 9.84
CA SER A 199 9.60 -3.81 10.72
C SER A 199 9.12 -5.18 11.17
N LEU A 200 9.14 -6.19 10.30
CA LEU A 200 8.75 -7.56 10.61
C LEU A 200 9.76 -8.28 11.50
N LEU A 201 11.05 -8.02 11.32
CA LEU A 201 12.10 -8.63 12.13
C LEU A 201 12.21 -7.99 13.52
N ALA A 202 12.12 -6.66 13.60
CA ALA A 202 12.13 -5.91 14.85
C ALA A 202 10.76 -5.90 15.57
N TRP A 203 9.71 -6.35 14.90
CA TRP A 203 8.30 -6.28 15.32
C TRP A 203 7.90 -4.87 15.76
N LYS A 204 8.36 -3.88 15.00
CA LYS A 204 8.14 -2.47 15.27
C LYS A 204 8.06 -1.71 13.95
N LYS A 205 6.96 -0.96 13.75
CA LYS A 205 6.82 -0.14 12.53
C LYS A 205 8.02 0.79 12.37
N PHE A 206 8.61 0.74 11.18
CA PHE A 206 9.62 1.67 10.70
C PHE A 206 9.34 2.01 9.25
N GLN A 207 9.52 3.27 8.91
CA GLN A 207 9.41 3.77 7.55
C GLN A 207 10.31 4.99 7.41
N VAL A 208 11.12 4.99 6.37
CA VAL A 208 11.88 6.14 5.86
C VAL A 208 11.63 6.20 4.37
N ASP A 209 11.61 7.38 3.82
CA ASP A 209 11.23 7.66 2.44
C ASP A 209 12.26 8.61 1.82
N CYS A 210 12.44 8.55 0.50
CA CYS A 210 13.27 9.48 -0.25
C CYS A 210 12.47 10.31 -1.28
N VAL A 211 11.15 10.04 -1.43
CA VAL A 211 10.31 10.75 -2.41
C VAL A 211 10.02 12.17 -1.97
N GLN A 212 9.71 12.36 -0.68
CA GLN A 212 9.30 13.67 -0.16
C GLN A 212 10.49 14.62 0.03
N GLU A 213 11.68 14.09 0.35
CA GLU A 213 12.88 14.86 0.66
C GLU A 213 13.83 14.97 -0.52
N ASP A 214 13.55 14.25 -1.63
CA ASP A 214 14.41 14.10 -2.82
C ASP A 214 15.85 13.64 -2.47
N GLU A 215 16.01 13.01 -1.32
CA GLU A 215 17.27 12.51 -0.80
C GLU A 215 17.12 11.07 -0.27
N TRP A 216 18.13 10.26 -0.54
CA TRP A 216 18.20 8.91 0.02
C TRP A 216 18.53 9.00 1.52
N PRO A 217 17.86 8.21 2.39
CA PRO A 217 18.08 8.31 3.84
C PRO A 217 19.53 8.03 4.22
N ASP A 218 20.04 8.87 5.13
CA ASP A 218 21.35 8.72 5.74
C ASP A 218 21.37 7.62 6.82
N ALA A 219 22.57 7.18 7.19
CA ALA A 219 22.77 6.16 8.23
C ALA A 219 22.18 6.57 9.59
N GLU A 220 22.04 7.87 9.88
CA GLU A 220 21.46 8.40 11.12
C GLU A 220 19.93 8.32 11.12
N GLN A 221 19.29 8.27 9.94
CA GLN A 221 17.84 8.18 9.78
C GLN A 221 17.32 6.75 9.86
N VAL A 222 18.21 5.75 9.79
CA VAL A 222 17.86 4.34 9.86
C VAL A 222 18.28 3.74 11.21
N PRO A 223 17.49 2.82 11.78
CA PRO A 223 17.83 2.20 13.06
C PRO A 223 19.00 1.21 12.95
N SER A 224 19.66 0.92 14.08
CA SER A 224 20.66 -0.14 14.16
C SER A 224 20.04 -1.50 13.82
N THR A 225 20.80 -2.30 13.07
CA THR A 225 20.42 -3.65 12.66
C THR A 225 21.31 -4.75 13.26
N VAL A 226 22.27 -4.37 14.12
CA VAL A 226 23.33 -5.27 14.62
C VAL A 226 22.79 -6.51 15.33
N ASP A 227 21.70 -6.38 16.08
CA ASP A 227 21.11 -7.46 16.86
C ASP A 227 19.93 -8.16 16.14
N LEU A 228 19.68 -7.81 14.88
CA LEU A 228 18.58 -8.38 14.11
C LEU A 228 19.03 -9.53 13.23
N PRO A 229 18.23 -10.59 13.12
CA PRO A 229 18.39 -11.55 12.02
C PRO A 229 18.38 -10.82 10.68
N LEU A 230 19.24 -11.21 9.74
CA LEU A 230 19.41 -10.53 8.45
C LEU A 230 19.81 -9.04 8.57
N GLY A 231 20.31 -8.61 9.73
CA GLY A 231 20.67 -7.19 9.97
C GLY A 231 21.67 -6.65 8.97
N ASP A 232 22.69 -7.45 8.59
CA ASP A 232 23.65 -7.07 7.56
C ASP A 232 23.03 -6.89 6.18
N VAL A 233 22.01 -7.70 5.84
CA VAL A 233 21.29 -7.60 4.56
C VAL A 233 20.48 -6.30 4.52
N ILE A 234 19.79 -5.98 5.62
CA ILE A 234 19.03 -4.72 5.77
C ILE A 234 19.97 -3.52 5.63
N ALA A 235 21.10 -3.51 6.35
CA ALA A 235 22.07 -2.42 6.30
C ALA A 235 22.65 -2.22 4.88
N LYS A 236 22.98 -3.31 4.17
CA LYS A 236 23.41 -3.27 2.77
C LYS A 236 22.33 -2.70 1.85
N SER A 237 21.07 -3.07 2.06
CA SER A 237 19.96 -2.57 1.26
C SER A 237 19.78 -1.07 1.46
N TRP A 238 19.74 -0.58 2.70
CA TRP A 238 19.68 0.85 3.00
C TRP A 238 20.89 1.63 2.46
N SER A 239 22.05 0.96 2.29
CA SER A 239 23.26 1.53 1.66
C SER A 239 23.28 1.38 0.13
N ARG A 240 22.14 1.14 -0.54
CA ARG A 240 21.97 1.03 -2.01
C ARG A 240 22.78 -0.11 -2.66
N GLN A 241 23.13 -1.16 -1.92
CA GLN A 241 23.89 -2.27 -2.48
C GLN A 241 23.05 -3.23 -3.33
N PHE A 242 21.72 -3.21 -3.18
CA PHE A 242 20.78 -3.93 -4.04
C PHE A 242 20.06 -2.95 -4.95
N LYS A 243 20.03 -3.25 -6.24
CA LYS A 243 19.35 -2.44 -7.25
C LYS A 243 17.97 -2.97 -7.61
N THR A 244 17.73 -4.24 -7.33
CA THR A 244 16.48 -4.93 -7.64
C THR A 244 16.00 -5.77 -6.45
N LEU A 245 14.72 -6.07 -6.45
CA LEU A 245 14.12 -6.95 -5.46
C LEU A 245 14.58 -8.40 -5.62
N ASP A 246 14.92 -8.82 -6.85
CA ASP A 246 15.48 -10.16 -7.09
C ASP A 246 16.86 -10.32 -6.42
N GLU A 247 17.74 -9.32 -6.52
CA GLU A 247 19.04 -9.33 -5.82
C GLU A 247 18.84 -9.43 -4.30
N LEU A 248 17.92 -8.65 -3.73
CA LEU A 248 17.60 -8.68 -2.30
C LEU A 248 17.06 -10.06 -1.89
N ARG A 249 16.14 -10.62 -2.70
CA ARG A 249 15.55 -11.94 -2.47
C ARG A 249 16.58 -13.07 -2.41
N ASP A 250 17.49 -13.10 -3.39
CA ASP A 250 18.50 -14.15 -3.50
C ASP A 250 19.43 -14.15 -2.28
N VAL A 251 19.80 -12.97 -1.79
CA VAL A 251 20.63 -12.84 -0.60
C VAL A 251 19.87 -13.26 0.66
N ILE A 252 18.61 -12.86 0.81
CA ILE A 252 17.78 -13.29 1.95
C ILE A 252 17.59 -14.81 1.94
N ALA A 253 17.24 -15.40 0.79
CA ALA A 253 17.03 -16.84 0.67
C ALA A 253 18.28 -17.65 1.02
N SER A 254 19.46 -17.16 0.60
CA SER A 254 20.76 -17.82 0.90
C SER A 254 21.23 -17.59 2.35
N SER A 255 20.73 -16.58 3.03
CA SER A 255 21.08 -16.23 4.41
C SER A 255 20.12 -16.85 5.44
N MET A 256 19.07 -17.53 4.98
CA MET A 256 18.15 -18.24 5.89
C MET A 256 18.89 -19.41 6.55
N PRO A 257 18.87 -19.51 7.87
CA PRO A 257 19.38 -20.72 8.52
C PRO A 257 18.58 -21.93 8.00
N GLU A 258 19.27 -23.00 7.65
CA GLU A 258 18.59 -24.29 7.40
C GLU A 258 17.69 -24.56 8.60
N GLY A 259 16.39 -24.72 8.35
CA GLY A 259 15.44 -24.99 9.43
C GLY A 259 15.94 -26.17 10.27
N PRO A 260 15.60 -26.25 11.58
CA PRO A 260 16.04 -27.35 12.40
C PRO A 260 15.68 -28.65 11.69
N ALA A 261 16.71 -29.46 11.40
CA ALA A 261 16.51 -30.78 10.81
C ALA A 261 15.45 -31.50 11.62
N ASN A 262 14.35 -31.91 10.99
CA ASN A 262 13.32 -32.74 11.62
C ASN A 262 13.98 -34.01 12.15
N THR A 263 14.33 -33.99 13.43
CA THR A 263 14.77 -35.19 14.17
C THR A 263 13.56 -35.83 14.85
#